data_1e8cc6006494b9d2cfe1570d2887fd81
#
_entry.id   1e8cc6006494b9d2cfe1570d2887fd81
#
_cell.length_a   1.000
_cell.length_b   1.000
_cell.length_c   1.000
_cell.angle_alpha   90.00
_cell.angle_beta   90.00
_cell.angle_gamma   90.00
#
_symmetry.space_group_name_H-M   'P 1'
#
loop_
_entity.id
_entity.type
_entity.pdbx_description
1 polymer ?
#
loop_
_entity_poly.entity_id
_entity_poly.type
_entity_poly.pdbx_seq_one_letter_code
_entity_poly.pdbx_strand_id
1 'polypeptide(L)'
;MQIKQIMLRNFFILLGLLLSVSACSPTLDWRTVRADDLLYEALYPGKPSRAEKAVMFDGQKLTMTIEASRVENSLYAVGVINVPKDISQKFDTNGFLKYLQTGMLSNLKNSSEPIEKAVTIKTAGQSSIDLSAKEFLIQGDGPDAKKRLLRFRIVQRQFPDGQVQIYQQSLLQTISGDVPIEKLIQTDGHEMFFSGFKPY
;
A
#
# COMPACT_ATOMS: atom_id res chain seq x y z
N MET A 1 57.36 0.32 29.65
CA MET A 1 56.63 -0.78 29.00
C MET A 1 55.14 -0.80 29.32
N GLN A 2 54.70 -0.39 30.51
CA GLN A 2 53.28 -0.37 30.93
C GLN A 2 52.37 0.61 30.16
N ILE A 3 52.86 1.80 29.81
CA ILE A 3 52.04 2.82 29.13
C ILE A 3 51.56 2.36 27.75
N LYS A 4 52.40 1.66 26.98
CA LYS A 4 52.01 1.10 25.66
C LYS A 4 50.92 0.02 25.77
N GLN A 5 50.93 -0.78 26.81
CA GLN A 5 49.90 -1.80 27.02
C GLN A 5 48.53 -1.20 27.39
N ILE A 6 48.55 -0.12 28.20
CA ILE A 6 47.31 0.58 28.57
C ILE A 6 46.67 1.28 27.33
N MET A 7 47.49 1.94 26.49
CA MET A 7 47.02 2.56 25.26
C MET A 7 46.44 1.52 24.29
N LEU A 8 47.10 0.37 24.14
CA LEU A 8 46.64 -0.68 23.23
C LEU A 8 45.31 -1.29 23.72
N ARG A 9 45.19 -1.52 25.03
CA ARG A 9 43.96 -2.03 25.66
C ARG A 9 42.80 -1.06 25.50
N ASN A 10 43.03 0.24 25.71
CA ASN A 10 41.99 1.26 25.56
C ASN A 10 41.59 1.45 24.08
N PHE A 11 42.52 1.30 23.13
CA PHE A 11 42.24 1.33 21.68
C PHE A 11 41.35 0.15 21.26
N PHE A 12 41.61 -1.07 21.76
CA PHE A 12 40.76 -2.22 21.47
C PHE A 12 39.37 -2.13 22.12
N ILE A 13 39.25 -1.53 23.30
CA ILE A 13 37.93 -1.28 23.94
C ILE A 13 37.16 -0.24 23.16
N LEU A 14 37.78 0.83 22.68
CA LEU A 14 37.15 1.86 21.87
C LEU A 14 36.74 1.33 20.51
N LEU A 15 37.56 0.48 19.88
CA LEU A 15 37.26 -0.17 18.60
C LEU A 15 36.10 -1.17 18.74
N GLY A 16 36.08 -1.92 19.87
CA GLY A 16 34.97 -2.84 20.20
C GLY A 16 33.64 -2.10 20.44
N LEU A 17 33.68 -0.92 21.04
CA LEU A 17 32.49 -0.08 21.27
C LEU A 17 31.96 0.53 19.96
N LEU A 18 32.83 0.88 19.00
CA LEU A 18 32.45 1.38 17.69
C LEU A 18 31.82 0.31 16.80
N LEU A 19 32.20 -0.96 16.96
CA LEU A 19 31.63 -2.08 16.20
C LEU A 19 30.26 -2.54 16.72
N SER A 20 29.90 -2.19 17.95
CA SER A 20 28.61 -2.55 18.58
C SER A 20 27.45 -1.67 18.11
N VAL A 21 27.67 -0.61 17.33
CA VAL A 21 26.65 0.28 16.80
C VAL A 21 26.14 -0.19 15.42
N SER A 22 26.43 -1.43 15.01
CA SER A 22 25.71 -2.06 13.90
C SER A 22 24.26 -2.32 14.35
N ALA A 23 23.53 -1.22 14.53
CA ALA A 23 22.13 -1.24 14.90
C ALA A 23 21.38 -2.11 13.88
N CYS A 24 20.67 -3.12 14.35
CA CYS A 24 19.61 -3.76 13.60
C CYS A 24 18.70 -2.66 13.02
N SER A 25 18.89 -2.34 11.76
CA SER A 25 17.87 -1.58 11.05
C SER A 25 16.63 -2.47 11.00
N PRO A 26 15.50 -2.09 11.62
CA PRO A 26 14.30 -2.90 11.54
C PRO A 26 13.95 -3.10 10.08
N THR A 27 13.61 -4.31 9.68
CA THR A 27 13.24 -4.67 8.31
C THR A 27 12.05 -3.84 7.82
N LEU A 28 11.20 -3.40 8.76
CA LEU A 28 10.04 -2.55 8.54
C LEU A 28 10.24 -1.22 9.25
N ASP A 29 10.40 -0.15 8.48
CA ASP A 29 10.49 1.24 8.95
C ASP A 29 9.16 1.95 8.68
N TRP A 30 8.17 1.68 9.55
CA TRP A 30 6.82 2.22 9.43
C TRP A 30 6.82 3.73 9.57
N ARG A 31 6.26 4.40 8.57
CA ARG A 31 6.15 5.85 8.53
C ARG A 31 4.82 6.31 7.97
N THR A 32 4.25 7.34 8.57
CA THR A 32 3.11 8.03 8.00
C THR A 32 3.58 8.92 6.86
N VAL A 33 3.02 8.71 5.69
CA VAL A 33 3.22 9.54 4.50
C VAL A 33 1.95 10.36 4.28
N ARG A 34 2.10 11.68 4.21
CA ARG A 34 1.05 12.61 3.84
C ARG A 34 1.23 13.00 2.39
N ALA A 35 0.25 12.70 1.58
CA ALA A 35 0.21 13.06 0.17
C ALA A 35 -0.86 14.14 -0.01
N ASP A 36 -0.52 15.39 0.32
CA ASP A 36 -1.48 16.51 0.34
C ASP A 36 -2.04 16.79 -1.06
N ASP A 37 -1.23 16.61 -2.10
CA ASP A 37 -1.63 16.73 -3.51
C ASP A 37 -2.55 15.59 -3.99
N LEU A 38 -2.52 14.44 -3.30
CA LEU A 38 -3.36 13.27 -3.55
C LEU A 38 -4.48 13.10 -2.50
N LEU A 39 -4.57 14.01 -1.56
CA LEU A 39 -5.58 14.11 -0.51
C LEU A 39 -5.74 12.82 0.32
N TYR A 40 -4.63 12.28 0.80
CA TYR A 40 -4.64 11.16 1.75
C TYR A 40 -3.41 11.14 2.66
N GLU A 41 -3.53 10.43 3.79
CA GLU A 41 -2.40 9.92 4.56
C GLU A 41 -2.43 8.39 4.60
N ALA A 42 -1.25 7.76 4.63
CA ALA A 42 -1.13 6.31 4.75
C ALA A 42 0.12 5.92 5.52
N LEU A 43 0.07 4.76 6.18
CA LEU A 43 1.19 4.17 6.88
C LEU A 43 1.91 3.18 5.96
N TYR A 44 3.18 3.45 5.62
CA TYR A 44 4.00 2.58 4.77
C TYR A 44 5.13 1.92 5.55
N PRO A 45 5.50 0.66 5.23
CA PRO A 45 6.61 -0.04 5.90
C PRO A 45 8.00 0.42 5.47
N GLY A 46 8.10 1.45 4.67
CA GLY A 46 9.31 2.08 4.16
C GLY A 46 8.95 3.28 3.29
N LYS A 47 9.96 4.05 2.85
CA LYS A 47 9.74 5.23 2.00
C LYS A 47 9.13 4.82 0.65
N PRO A 48 7.92 5.28 0.29
CA PRO A 48 7.35 4.97 -1.01
C PRO A 48 8.05 5.73 -2.13
N SER A 49 8.02 5.15 -3.32
CA SER A 49 8.33 5.82 -4.60
C SER A 49 7.03 6.15 -5.32
N ARG A 50 7.06 7.21 -6.14
CA ARG A 50 5.91 7.67 -6.93
C ARG A 50 6.08 7.35 -8.40
N ALA A 51 5.01 6.91 -9.05
CA ALA A 51 4.92 6.68 -10.49
C ALA A 51 3.53 7.07 -10.99
N GLU A 52 3.39 7.28 -12.29
CA GLU A 52 2.12 7.57 -12.95
C GLU A 52 1.81 6.54 -14.01
N LYS A 53 0.53 6.24 -14.17
CA LYS A 53 0.01 5.31 -15.17
C LYS A 53 -1.24 5.91 -15.82
N ALA A 54 -1.30 5.87 -17.14
CA ALA A 54 -2.53 6.19 -17.87
C ALA A 54 -3.56 5.06 -17.69
N VAL A 55 -4.80 5.43 -17.44
CA VAL A 55 -5.96 4.54 -17.34
C VAL A 55 -6.98 5.01 -18.37
N MET A 56 -7.33 4.12 -19.30
CA MET A 56 -8.34 4.40 -20.34
C MET A 56 -9.66 3.76 -19.93
N PHE A 57 -10.72 4.55 -19.87
CA PHE A 57 -12.06 4.06 -19.61
C PHE A 57 -13.09 4.92 -20.34
N ASP A 58 -14.00 4.30 -21.08
CA ASP A 58 -15.07 4.95 -21.84
C ASP A 58 -14.58 6.13 -22.70
N GLY A 59 -13.47 5.91 -23.42
CA GLY A 59 -12.84 6.93 -24.26
C GLY A 59 -12.10 8.05 -23.50
N GLN A 60 -12.19 8.08 -22.17
CA GLN A 60 -11.49 9.04 -21.32
C GLN A 60 -10.10 8.53 -20.92
N LYS A 61 -9.10 9.41 -21.01
CA LYS A 61 -7.76 9.15 -20.50
C LYS A 61 -7.60 9.80 -19.14
N LEU A 62 -7.54 8.99 -18.09
CA LEU A 62 -7.27 9.42 -16.73
C LEU A 62 -5.84 9.08 -16.33
N THR A 63 -5.29 9.80 -15.36
CA THR A 63 -3.98 9.48 -14.78
C THR A 63 -4.19 8.88 -13.39
N MET A 64 -3.59 7.72 -13.16
CA MET A 64 -3.43 7.14 -11.83
C MET A 64 -2.03 7.46 -11.33
N THR A 65 -1.94 8.23 -10.25
CA THR A 65 -0.70 8.41 -9.51
C THR A 65 -0.59 7.31 -8.47
N ILE A 66 0.53 6.61 -8.44
CA ILE A 66 0.77 5.47 -7.56
C ILE A 66 1.93 5.78 -6.63
N GLU A 67 1.73 5.67 -5.33
CA GLU A 67 2.80 5.63 -4.34
C GLU A 67 2.97 4.20 -3.83
N ALA A 68 4.19 3.66 -3.89
CA ALA A 68 4.45 2.27 -3.55
C ALA A 68 5.75 2.08 -2.78
N SER A 69 5.70 1.25 -1.74
CA SER A 69 6.85 0.79 -0.97
C SER A 69 6.99 -0.71 -1.11
N ARG A 70 8.19 -1.17 -1.46
CA ARG A 70 8.53 -2.58 -1.52
C ARG A 70 9.43 -2.94 -0.34
N VAL A 71 8.99 -3.91 0.44
CA VAL A 71 9.78 -4.46 1.56
C VAL A 71 9.69 -5.97 1.48
N GLU A 72 10.85 -6.64 1.48
CA GLU A 72 10.97 -8.08 1.35
C GLU A 72 10.20 -8.63 0.12
N ASN A 73 9.26 -9.51 0.38
CA ASN A 73 8.42 -10.17 -0.63
C ASN A 73 7.06 -9.47 -0.85
N SER A 74 6.89 -8.26 -0.30
CA SER A 74 5.62 -7.52 -0.31
C SER A 74 5.74 -6.16 -1.00
N LEU A 75 4.69 -5.79 -1.75
CA LEU A 75 4.52 -4.49 -2.38
C LEU A 75 3.26 -3.84 -1.82
N TYR A 76 3.41 -2.72 -1.15
CA TYR A 76 2.35 -1.89 -0.57
C TYR A 76 2.14 -0.69 -1.46
N ALA A 77 0.94 -0.45 -1.94
CA ALA A 77 0.68 0.63 -2.89
C ALA A 77 -0.66 1.32 -2.66
N VAL A 78 -0.69 2.64 -2.86
CA VAL A 78 -1.89 3.44 -2.99
C VAL A 78 -1.86 4.11 -4.35
N GLY A 79 -2.83 3.77 -5.19
CA GLY A 79 -3.10 4.44 -6.47
C GLY A 79 -4.22 5.45 -6.29
N VAL A 80 -4.09 6.63 -6.88
CA VAL A 80 -5.08 7.70 -6.80
C VAL A 80 -5.43 8.18 -8.20
N ILE A 81 -6.73 8.25 -8.49
CA ILE A 81 -7.26 8.81 -9.73
C ILE A 81 -8.17 9.97 -9.35
N ASN A 82 -7.86 11.14 -9.89
CA ASN A 82 -8.72 12.30 -9.79
C ASN A 82 -9.60 12.37 -11.05
N VAL A 83 -10.92 12.33 -10.85
CA VAL A 83 -11.90 12.53 -11.91
C VAL A 83 -12.45 13.96 -11.80
N PRO A 84 -12.03 14.87 -12.70
CA PRO A 84 -12.47 16.26 -12.66
C PRO A 84 -13.99 16.39 -12.76
N LYS A 85 -14.54 17.48 -12.23
CA LYS A 85 -15.97 17.74 -12.17
C LYS A 85 -16.68 17.67 -13.54
N ASP A 86 -16.07 18.24 -14.58
CA ASP A 86 -16.60 18.26 -15.93
C ASP A 86 -16.74 16.86 -16.54
N ILE A 87 -15.88 15.95 -16.13
CA ILE A 87 -15.93 14.53 -16.51
C ILE A 87 -16.88 13.78 -15.58
N SER A 88 -16.80 13.99 -14.27
CA SER A 88 -17.50 13.19 -13.26
C SER A 88 -19.03 13.21 -13.41
N GLN A 89 -19.60 14.30 -13.91
CA GLN A 89 -21.05 14.43 -14.14
C GLN A 89 -21.61 13.48 -15.21
N LYS A 90 -20.78 13.07 -16.17
CA LYS A 90 -21.15 12.17 -17.27
C LYS A 90 -20.45 10.81 -17.19
N PHE A 91 -19.66 10.61 -16.17
CA PHE A 91 -18.79 9.47 -16.04
C PHE A 91 -19.50 8.34 -15.27
N ASP A 92 -19.54 7.15 -15.87
CA ASP A 92 -20.03 5.96 -15.15
C ASP A 92 -19.04 5.53 -14.09
N THR A 93 -19.13 6.17 -12.93
CA THR A 93 -18.24 5.88 -11.80
C THR A 93 -18.35 4.44 -11.34
N ASN A 94 -19.54 3.85 -11.32
CA ASN A 94 -19.72 2.46 -10.90
C ASN A 94 -19.10 1.48 -11.89
N GLY A 95 -19.28 1.70 -13.18
CA GLY A 95 -18.61 0.94 -14.23
C GLY A 95 -17.09 1.07 -14.14
N PHE A 96 -16.59 2.27 -13.81
CA PHE A 96 -15.15 2.49 -13.63
C PHE A 96 -14.59 1.77 -12.40
N LEU A 97 -15.28 1.80 -11.27
CA LEU A 97 -14.86 1.03 -10.07
C LEU A 97 -14.80 -0.47 -10.39
N LYS A 98 -15.80 -0.99 -11.13
CA LYS A 98 -15.81 -2.39 -11.57
C LYS A 98 -14.66 -2.69 -12.55
N TYR A 99 -14.37 -1.77 -13.47
CA TYR A 99 -13.23 -1.89 -14.38
C TYR A 99 -11.90 -1.99 -13.61
N LEU A 100 -11.67 -1.11 -12.63
CA LEU A 100 -10.48 -1.14 -11.77
C LEU A 100 -10.40 -2.44 -10.97
N GLN A 101 -11.52 -2.89 -10.40
CA GLN A 101 -11.62 -4.17 -9.68
C GLN A 101 -11.22 -5.34 -10.58
N THR A 102 -11.81 -5.44 -11.77
CA THR A 102 -11.52 -6.50 -12.73
C THR A 102 -10.04 -6.48 -13.14
N GLY A 103 -9.49 -5.28 -13.38
CA GLY A 103 -8.07 -5.11 -13.67
C GLY A 103 -7.16 -5.61 -12.55
N MET A 104 -7.53 -5.40 -11.28
CA MET A 104 -6.77 -5.91 -10.15
C MET A 104 -6.84 -7.43 -10.03
N LEU A 105 -8.03 -8.00 -10.16
CA LEU A 105 -8.24 -9.46 -10.08
C LEU A 105 -7.52 -10.20 -11.20
N SER A 106 -7.44 -9.63 -12.40
CA SER A 106 -6.77 -10.23 -13.57
C SER A 106 -5.23 -10.27 -13.48
N ASN A 107 -4.63 -9.63 -12.46
CA ASN A 107 -3.18 -9.67 -12.26
C ASN A 107 -2.66 -11.05 -11.78
N LEU A 108 -3.54 -11.91 -11.29
CA LEU A 108 -3.20 -13.26 -10.85
C LEU A 108 -3.88 -14.29 -11.77
N LYS A 109 -3.10 -15.30 -12.17
CA LYS A 109 -3.59 -16.45 -12.92
C LYS A 109 -3.91 -17.61 -11.97
N ASN A 110 -4.68 -18.59 -12.44
CA ASN A 110 -5.04 -19.78 -11.64
C ASN A 110 -5.49 -19.40 -10.23
N SER A 111 -6.24 -18.29 -10.13
CA SER A 111 -6.60 -17.72 -8.85
C SER A 111 -7.79 -18.47 -8.21
N SER A 112 -7.83 -18.41 -6.87
CA SER A 112 -9.01 -18.78 -6.09
C SER A 112 -10.17 -17.82 -6.39
N GLU A 113 -11.39 -18.19 -5.97
CA GLU A 113 -12.49 -17.23 -5.91
C GLU A 113 -12.12 -16.09 -4.95
N PRO A 114 -12.37 -14.83 -5.33
CA PRO A 114 -12.09 -13.69 -4.46
C PRO A 114 -12.97 -13.70 -3.21
N ILE A 115 -12.37 -13.51 -2.04
CA ILE A 115 -13.13 -13.20 -0.82
C ILE A 115 -13.42 -11.70 -0.84
N GLU A 116 -14.71 -11.33 -0.88
CA GLU A 116 -15.18 -9.95 -0.86
C GLU A 116 -15.74 -9.60 0.52
N LYS A 117 -15.38 -8.41 1.05
CA LYS A 117 -15.89 -7.85 2.30
C LYS A 117 -16.28 -6.39 2.11
N ALA A 118 -17.43 -5.99 2.67
CA ALA A 118 -17.74 -4.58 2.87
C ALA A 118 -16.89 -4.04 4.03
N VAL A 119 -16.27 -2.88 3.83
CA VAL A 119 -15.47 -2.20 4.85
C VAL A 119 -15.80 -0.72 4.89
N THR A 120 -15.58 -0.10 6.04
CA THR A 120 -15.72 1.34 6.23
C THR A 120 -14.35 1.96 6.45
N ILE A 121 -14.05 3.05 5.75
CA ILE A 121 -12.80 3.79 5.87
C ILE A 121 -13.13 5.20 6.34
N LYS A 122 -12.50 5.61 7.44
CA LYS A 122 -12.69 6.95 7.99
C LYS A 122 -11.75 7.93 7.30
N THR A 123 -12.27 9.10 6.95
CA THR A 123 -11.42 10.19 6.47
C THR A 123 -10.60 10.79 7.61
N ALA A 124 -9.48 11.42 7.26
CA ALA A 124 -8.67 12.18 8.21
C ALA A 124 -9.36 13.51 8.61
N GLY A 125 -8.97 14.05 9.76
CA GLY A 125 -9.42 15.37 10.24
C GLY A 125 -10.53 15.32 11.29
N GLN A 126 -10.90 16.50 11.79
CA GLN A 126 -11.87 16.64 12.90
C GLN A 126 -13.30 16.27 12.50
N SER A 127 -13.68 16.55 11.26
CA SER A 127 -14.99 16.20 10.69
C SER A 127 -14.89 14.93 9.86
N SER A 128 -14.43 13.85 10.49
CA SER A 128 -14.26 12.56 9.80
C SER A 128 -15.61 12.03 9.32
N ILE A 129 -15.64 11.59 8.06
CA ILE A 129 -16.78 10.91 7.45
C ILE A 129 -16.43 9.45 7.17
N ASP A 130 -17.43 8.61 7.14
CA ASP A 130 -17.30 7.19 6.82
C ASP A 130 -17.49 6.99 5.30
N LEU A 131 -16.49 6.39 4.65
CA LEU A 131 -16.53 6.00 3.25
C LEU A 131 -16.74 4.50 3.15
N SER A 132 -17.78 4.08 2.43
CA SER A 132 -17.99 2.67 2.13
C SER A 132 -17.03 2.21 1.06
N ALA A 133 -16.44 1.03 1.26
CA ALA A 133 -15.55 0.39 0.30
C ALA A 133 -15.76 -1.12 0.27
N LYS A 134 -15.24 -1.75 -0.79
CA LYS A 134 -15.13 -3.19 -0.88
C LYS A 134 -13.66 -3.58 -0.77
N GLU A 135 -13.38 -4.56 0.07
CA GLU A 135 -12.08 -5.20 0.19
C GLU A 135 -12.12 -6.56 -0.48
N PHE A 136 -11.10 -6.85 -1.26
CA PHE A 136 -10.93 -8.11 -1.98
C PHE A 136 -9.64 -8.79 -1.54
N LEU A 137 -9.72 -10.10 -1.43
CA LEU A 137 -8.61 -10.96 -1.06
C LEU A 137 -8.60 -12.16 -2.00
N ILE A 138 -7.47 -12.40 -2.68
CA ILE A 138 -7.33 -13.43 -3.69
C ILE A 138 -5.92 -14.01 -3.68
N GLN A 139 -5.80 -15.32 -3.85
CA GLN A 139 -4.54 -16.01 -4.10
C GLN A 139 -4.47 -16.51 -5.54
N GLY A 140 -3.29 -16.52 -6.11
CA GLY A 140 -3.07 -17.02 -7.47
C GLY A 140 -1.61 -16.98 -7.87
N ASP A 141 -1.34 -17.26 -9.13
CA ASP A 141 0.00 -17.25 -9.68
C ASP A 141 0.31 -15.89 -10.31
N GLY A 142 1.44 -15.31 -9.95
CA GLY A 142 1.96 -14.12 -10.62
C GLY A 142 2.50 -14.43 -12.02
N PRO A 143 2.91 -13.39 -12.77
CA PRO A 143 3.49 -13.58 -14.11
C PRO A 143 4.76 -14.45 -14.14
N ASP A 144 5.47 -14.51 -13.02
CA ASP A 144 6.67 -15.33 -12.80
C ASP A 144 6.35 -16.72 -12.21
N ALA A 145 5.09 -17.16 -12.28
CA ALA A 145 4.57 -18.40 -11.72
C ALA A 145 4.77 -18.59 -10.21
N LYS A 146 5.11 -17.52 -9.48
CA LYS A 146 5.17 -17.58 -8.03
C LYS A 146 3.79 -17.37 -7.43
N LYS A 147 3.47 -18.12 -6.38
CA LYS A 147 2.25 -17.94 -5.59
C LYS A 147 2.23 -16.56 -4.95
N ARG A 148 1.09 -15.88 -5.05
CA ARG A 148 0.89 -14.54 -4.52
C ARG A 148 -0.45 -14.41 -3.83
N LEU A 149 -0.44 -13.60 -2.79
CA LEU A 149 -1.63 -13.05 -2.16
C LEU A 149 -1.79 -11.60 -2.62
N LEU A 150 -2.97 -11.24 -3.08
CA LEU A 150 -3.36 -9.87 -3.36
C LEU A 150 -4.53 -9.51 -2.44
N ARG A 151 -4.35 -8.47 -1.62
CA ARG A 151 -5.39 -7.80 -0.84
C ARG A 151 -5.53 -6.38 -1.36
N PHE A 152 -6.72 -5.94 -1.69
CA PHE A 152 -6.93 -4.57 -2.13
C PHE A 152 -8.30 -4.02 -1.78
N ARG A 153 -8.39 -2.69 -1.71
CA ARG A 153 -9.63 -1.91 -1.54
C ARG A 153 -9.73 -0.88 -2.63
N ILE A 154 -10.95 -0.60 -3.07
CA ILE A 154 -11.24 0.54 -3.93
C ILE A 154 -12.23 1.42 -3.19
N VAL A 155 -11.86 2.68 -3.01
CA VAL A 155 -12.60 3.69 -2.24
C VAL A 155 -12.90 4.85 -3.14
N GLN A 156 -14.15 5.30 -3.16
CA GLN A 156 -14.57 6.52 -3.83
C GLN A 156 -14.84 7.60 -2.80
N ARG A 157 -14.38 8.80 -3.07
CA ARG A 157 -14.78 10.02 -2.38
C ARG A 157 -15.32 11.03 -3.36
N GLN A 158 -16.51 11.53 -3.10
CA GLN A 158 -17.11 12.65 -3.82
C GLN A 158 -16.99 13.90 -2.98
N PHE A 159 -16.50 14.98 -3.58
CA PHE A 159 -16.36 16.28 -2.94
C PHE A 159 -17.60 17.14 -3.20
N PRO A 160 -17.87 18.16 -2.35
CA PRO A 160 -19.03 19.05 -2.49
C PRO A 160 -19.06 19.80 -3.83
N ASP A 161 -17.91 20.06 -4.44
CA ASP A 161 -17.78 20.73 -5.74
C ASP A 161 -18.10 19.81 -6.93
N GLY A 162 -18.33 18.52 -6.67
CA GLY A 162 -18.63 17.51 -7.69
C GLY A 162 -17.41 16.76 -8.23
N GLN A 163 -16.20 17.09 -7.79
CA GLN A 163 -15.01 16.27 -8.08
C GLN A 163 -15.14 14.89 -7.43
N VAL A 164 -14.65 13.86 -8.12
CA VAL A 164 -14.57 12.49 -7.58
C VAL A 164 -13.12 12.06 -7.51
N GLN A 165 -12.74 11.49 -6.38
CA GLN A 165 -11.43 10.89 -6.21
C GLN A 165 -11.58 9.41 -5.90
N ILE A 166 -10.78 8.59 -6.57
CA ILE A 166 -10.80 7.14 -6.42
C ILE A 166 -9.44 6.71 -5.92
N TYR A 167 -9.44 5.99 -4.80
CA TYR A 167 -8.25 5.41 -4.18
C TYR A 167 -8.26 3.90 -4.34
N GLN A 168 -7.13 3.35 -4.74
CA GLN A 168 -6.89 1.92 -4.83
C GLN A 168 -5.74 1.56 -3.89
N GLN A 169 -6.09 1.12 -2.68
CA GLN A 169 -5.11 0.62 -1.71
C GLN A 169 -4.87 -0.86 -1.97
N SER A 170 -3.61 -1.30 -2.09
CA SER A 170 -3.30 -2.69 -2.41
C SER A 170 -2.02 -3.19 -1.77
N LEU A 171 -2.01 -4.47 -1.43
CA LEU A 171 -0.84 -5.22 -0.97
C LEU A 171 -0.73 -6.49 -1.81
N LEU A 172 0.41 -6.65 -2.48
CA LEU A 172 0.77 -7.84 -3.22
C LEU A 172 1.95 -8.52 -2.51
N GLN A 173 1.74 -9.74 -2.02
CA GLN A 173 2.76 -10.50 -1.30
C GLN A 173 3.07 -11.80 -2.05
N THR A 174 4.37 -12.10 -2.23
CA THR A 174 4.81 -13.42 -2.68
C THR A 174 4.80 -14.37 -1.48
N ILE A 175 4.13 -15.50 -1.62
CA ILE A 175 3.97 -16.50 -0.55
C ILE A 175 4.74 -17.77 -0.90
N SER A 176 5.25 -18.44 0.12
CA SER A 176 5.91 -19.75 0.00
C SER A 176 5.06 -20.82 0.65
N GLY A 177 4.81 -21.90 -0.09
CA GLY A 177 3.98 -23.01 0.38
C GLY A 177 2.48 -22.71 0.41
N ASP A 178 1.71 -23.66 0.89
CA ASP A 178 0.26 -23.56 1.04
C ASP A 178 -0.07 -23.01 2.44
N VAL A 179 -0.09 -21.69 2.55
CA VAL A 179 -0.48 -21.02 3.79
C VAL A 179 -1.92 -20.54 3.66
N PRO A 180 -2.80 -20.85 4.63
CA PRO A 180 -4.18 -20.35 4.63
C PRO A 180 -4.21 -18.81 4.58
N ILE A 181 -5.12 -18.28 3.76
CA ILE A 181 -5.29 -16.84 3.54
C ILE A 181 -5.50 -16.10 4.87
N GLU A 182 -6.28 -16.68 5.77
CA GLU A 182 -6.62 -16.10 7.07
C GLU A 182 -5.38 -15.84 7.95
N LYS A 183 -4.38 -16.72 7.86
CA LYS A 183 -3.12 -16.53 8.58
C LYS A 183 -2.24 -15.43 7.98
N LEU A 184 -2.26 -15.30 6.64
CA LEU A 184 -1.46 -14.29 5.94
C LEU A 184 -1.93 -12.87 6.24
N ILE A 185 -3.24 -12.65 6.30
CA ILE A 185 -3.82 -11.32 6.54
C ILE A 185 -3.78 -10.87 7.99
N GLN A 186 -3.61 -11.77 8.94
CA GLN A 186 -3.49 -11.46 10.37
C GLN A 186 -2.09 -10.97 10.78
N THR A 187 -1.18 -10.78 9.82
CA THR A 187 0.13 -10.22 10.12
C THR A 187 0.01 -8.73 10.39
N ASP A 188 0.76 -8.23 11.37
CA ASP A 188 0.77 -6.81 11.77
C ASP A 188 0.98 -5.88 10.57
N GLY A 189 1.81 -6.28 9.60
CA GLY A 189 2.07 -5.50 8.40
C GLY A 189 0.84 -5.27 7.52
N HIS A 190 -0.02 -6.28 7.35
CA HIS A 190 -1.27 -6.12 6.62
C HIS A 190 -2.23 -5.18 7.33
N GLU A 191 -2.44 -5.38 8.63
CA GLU A 191 -3.37 -4.57 9.41
C GLU A 191 -2.90 -3.11 9.53
N MET A 192 -1.62 -2.88 9.81
CA MET A 192 -1.06 -1.53 9.91
C MET A 192 -1.23 -0.74 8.60
N PHE A 193 -0.94 -1.35 7.46
CA PHE A 193 -1.10 -0.69 6.17
C PHE A 193 -2.56 -0.35 5.87
N PHE A 194 -3.46 -1.33 6.03
CA PHE A 194 -4.88 -1.13 5.68
C PHE A 194 -5.62 -0.23 6.67
N SER A 195 -5.30 -0.26 7.97
CA SER A 195 -5.89 0.63 8.96
C SER A 195 -5.28 2.04 8.97
N GLY A 196 -4.03 2.17 8.52
CA GLY A 196 -3.31 3.45 8.47
C GLY A 196 -3.69 4.35 7.29
N PHE A 197 -4.55 3.90 6.37
CA PHE A 197 -4.99 4.69 5.23
C PHE A 197 -6.22 5.55 5.57
N LYS A 198 -6.11 6.85 5.32
CA LYS A 198 -7.17 7.85 5.57
C LYS A 198 -7.19 8.89 4.46
N PRO A 199 -8.22 8.90 3.59
CA PRO A 199 -8.48 10.03 2.69
C PRO A 199 -8.77 11.31 3.48
N TYR A 200 -8.47 12.49 2.88
CA TYR A 200 -8.82 13.79 3.48
C TYR A 200 -10.22 14.23 3.08
#